data_65db9c4e52e45ea4fe82efadfa211744
#
_entry.id   65db9c4e52e45ea4fe82efadfa211744
#
_cell.length_a   1.000
_cell.length_b   1.000
_cell.length_c   1.000
_cell.angle_alpha   90.00
_cell.angle_beta   90.00
_cell.angle_gamma   90.00
#
_symmetry.space_group_name_H-M   'P 1'
#
loop_
_entity.id
_entity.type
_entity.pdbx_description
1 polymer ?
#
loop_
_entity_poly.entity_id
_entity_poly.type
_entity_poly.pdbx_seq_one_letter_code
_entity_poly.pdbx_strand_id
1 'polypeptide(L)'
;MDKKSFLFHSILTINILFLILQLIAMDIFNLALNFPILSLGTPVLCCINVIFTFYWFLRFKWPFFLFFIVFAISFESWQSLYQFKSNGITTSKGITLMSYNIRSFNRYDWLDINDIPGLIDNYIRKVNPDVVCFQEYTLENAPLFQNYPYKIFRPYVPKGKIGLSIISKYPLVNAKKISFKSSSNGGMQSDVLFNQDTLRLYNLHFESLRINSKDTLLSSNYSEKFRSKIKNVFEIQKQQVFEFNLLSDSNKFPEIICTDLNNNAFSESYKNLSKNRIDAFNQKGSGFGSTYQFPFFPLRIDYIFISPEIRVLDFVTHDIELSDHKPISARLQI
;
A
#
# COMPACT_ATOMS: atom_id res chain seq x y z
N MET A 1 -27.76 39.45 13.50
CA MET A 1 -27.70 37.96 13.62
C MET A 1 -27.36 37.65 15.07
N ASP A 2 -28.19 36.88 15.76
CA ASP A 2 -27.93 36.48 17.15
C ASP A 2 -26.63 35.68 17.24
N LYS A 3 -25.86 35.82 18.35
CA LYS A 3 -24.61 35.10 18.59
C LYS A 3 -24.72 33.59 18.37
N LYS A 4 -25.87 33.01 18.76
CA LYS A 4 -26.12 31.57 18.57
C LYS A 4 -26.26 31.18 17.08
N SER A 5 -26.94 32.01 16.30
CA SER A 5 -27.10 31.83 14.85
C SER A 5 -25.75 32.01 14.12
N PHE A 6 -24.97 33.02 14.51
CA PHE A 6 -23.62 33.24 13.95
C PHE A 6 -22.71 32.00 14.19
N LEU A 7 -22.64 31.54 15.44
CA LEU A 7 -21.83 30.37 15.79
C LEU A 7 -22.26 29.09 15.03
N PHE A 8 -23.57 28.86 14.90
CA PHE A 8 -24.10 27.72 14.13
C PHE A 8 -23.61 27.74 12.67
N HIS A 9 -23.78 28.88 11.98
CA HIS A 9 -23.39 29.01 10.58
C HIS A 9 -21.87 28.91 10.40
N SER A 10 -21.07 29.47 11.32
CA SER A 10 -19.61 29.36 11.25
C SER A 10 -19.12 27.93 11.37
N ILE A 11 -19.64 27.16 12.35
CA ILE A 11 -19.26 25.74 12.53
C ILE A 11 -19.75 24.93 11.33
N LEU A 12 -20.95 25.18 10.81
CA LEU A 12 -21.49 24.51 9.62
C LEU A 12 -20.61 24.77 8.40
N THR A 13 -20.21 26.02 8.16
CA THR A 13 -19.32 26.36 7.03
C THR A 13 -17.99 25.63 7.12
N ILE A 14 -17.36 25.59 8.32
CA ILE A 14 -16.11 24.86 8.54
C ILE A 14 -16.30 23.38 8.27
N ASN A 15 -17.39 22.76 8.76
CA ASN A 15 -17.67 21.34 8.52
C ASN A 15 -17.86 21.04 7.03
N ILE A 16 -18.61 21.88 6.30
CA ILE A 16 -18.81 21.73 4.85
C ILE A 16 -17.45 21.79 4.11
N LEU A 17 -16.57 22.72 4.49
CA LEU A 17 -15.23 22.81 3.92
C LEU A 17 -14.43 21.52 4.13
N PHE A 18 -14.46 20.94 5.34
CA PHE A 18 -13.77 19.68 5.62
C PHE A 18 -14.40 18.48 4.85
N LEU A 19 -15.72 18.45 4.66
CA LEU A 19 -16.39 17.44 3.84
C LEU A 19 -15.97 17.55 2.36
N ILE A 20 -15.90 18.77 1.83
CA ILE A 20 -15.41 19.01 0.46
C ILE A 20 -13.94 18.60 0.33
N LEU A 21 -13.09 18.98 1.27
CA LEU A 21 -11.68 18.58 1.29
C LEU A 21 -11.51 17.06 1.33
N GLN A 22 -12.36 16.34 2.08
CA GLN A 22 -12.36 14.88 2.11
C GLN A 22 -12.71 14.28 0.74
N LEU A 23 -13.76 14.80 0.06
CA LEU A 23 -14.12 14.32 -1.29
C LEU A 23 -13.01 14.57 -2.31
N ILE A 24 -12.33 15.72 -2.22
CA ILE A 24 -11.15 16.02 -3.06
C ILE A 24 -10.00 15.07 -2.70
N ALA A 25 -9.71 14.85 -1.41
CA ALA A 25 -8.65 13.97 -0.96
C ALA A 25 -8.87 12.50 -1.37
N MET A 26 -10.12 12.04 -1.41
CA MET A 26 -10.53 10.73 -1.91
C MET A 26 -10.63 10.70 -3.45
N ASP A 27 -10.40 11.83 -4.09
CA ASP A 27 -10.41 12.01 -5.56
C ASP A 27 -11.70 11.53 -6.24
N ILE A 28 -12.83 11.79 -5.62
CA ILE A 28 -14.14 11.39 -6.14
C ILE A 28 -14.45 12.08 -7.48
N PHE A 29 -13.94 13.29 -7.66
CA PHE A 29 -14.18 14.11 -8.87
C PHE A 29 -12.95 14.21 -9.80
N ASN A 30 -11.93 13.35 -9.62
CA ASN A 30 -10.65 13.42 -10.35
C ASN A 30 -9.96 14.79 -10.20
N LEU A 31 -10.10 15.44 -9.06
CA LEU A 31 -9.50 16.74 -8.74
C LEU A 31 -8.19 16.62 -7.96
N ALA A 32 -7.88 15.46 -7.42
CA ALA A 32 -6.68 15.23 -6.59
C ALA A 32 -5.37 15.41 -7.37
N LEU A 33 -5.40 15.32 -8.69
CA LEU A 33 -4.29 15.63 -9.59
C LEU A 33 -3.63 16.99 -9.29
N ASN A 34 -4.42 17.96 -8.85
CA ASN A 34 -3.95 19.28 -8.51
C ASN A 34 -3.46 19.43 -7.06
N PHE A 35 -3.81 18.46 -6.19
CA PHE A 35 -3.55 18.52 -4.76
C PHE A 35 -3.07 17.16 -4.19
N PRO A 36 -1.98 16.58 -4.71
CA PRO A 36 -1.54 15.23 -4.33
C PRO A 36 -1.30 15.07 -2.82
N ILE A 37 -0.91 16.11 -2.12
CA ILE A 37 -0.69 16.10 -0.66
C ILE A 37 -1.99 15.82 0.11
N LEU A 38 -3.16 16.21 -0.41
CA LEU A 38 -4.43 15.96 0.26
C LEU A 38 -4.73 14.46 0.38
N SER A 39 -4.32 13.64 -0.58
CA SER A 39 -4.52 12.19 -0.52
C SER A 39 -3.85 11.58 0.73
N LEU A 40 -2.66 12.07 1.11
CA LEU A 40 -1.98 11.62 2.35
C LEU A 40 -2.77 11.99 3.60
N GLY A 41 -3.49 13.11 3.58
CA GLY A 41 -4.31 13.60 4.69
C GLY A 41 -5.69 12.95 4.80
N THR A 42 -6.08 12.08 3.88
CA THR A 42 -7.42 11.47 3.84
C THR A 42 -7.85 10.85 5.18
N PRO A 43 -7.04 10.02 5.87
CA PRO A 43 -7.44 9.45 7.16
C PRO A 43 -7.73 10.53 8.21
N VAL A 44 -6.94 11.59 8.25
CA VAL A 44 -7.12 12.72 9.19
C VAL A 44 -8.41 13.47 8.88
N LEU A 45 -8.69 13.75 7.60
CA LEU A 45 -9.93 14.41 7.19
C LEU A 45 -11.17 13.57 7.54
N CYS A 46 -11.09 12.24 7.37
CA CYS A 46 -12.16 11.34 7.81
C CYS A 46 -12.39 11.43 9.33
N CYS A 47 -11.34 11.42 10.15
CA CYS A 47 -11.46 11.57 11.60
C CYS A 47 -12.10 12.91 11.99
N ILE A 48 -11.67 14.02 11.36
CA ILE A 48 -12.25 15.36 11.62
C ILE A 48 -13.75 15.36 11.30
N ASN A 49 -14.16 14.81 10.16
CA ASN A 49 -15.56 14.78 9.76
C ASN A 49 -16.42 13.87 10.66
N VAL A 50 -15.86 12.76 11.16
CA VAL A 50 -16.52 11.94 12.19
C VAL A 50 -16.72 12.74 13.49
N ILE A 51 -15.74 13.55 13.92
CA ILE A 51 -15.87 14.42 15.10
C ILE A 51 -16.98 15.46 14.88
N PHE A 52 -17.04 16.11 13.72
CA PHE A 52 -18.14 17.04 13.39
C PHE A 52 -19.50 16.33 13.37
N THR A 53 -19.56 15.12 12.85
CA THR A 53 -20.79 14.31 12.83
C THR A 53 -21.27 14.04 14.24
N PHE A 54 -20.36 13.64 15.14
CA PHE A 54 -20.68 13.41 16.55
C PHE A 54 -21.09 14.70 17.27
N TYR A 55 -20.44 15.82 16.99
CA TYR A 55 -20.86 17.14 17.52
C TYR A 55 -22.28 17.49 17.12
N TRP A 56 -22.66 17.35 15.84
CA TRP A 56 -24.00 17.64 15.36
C TRP A 56 -25.04 16.67 15.91
N PHE A 57 -24.69 15.40 16.06
CA PHE A 57 -25.54 14.38 16.66
C PHE A 57 -25.91 14.77 18.11
N LEU A 58 -24.93 15.12 18.94
CA LEU A 58 -25.17 15.55 20.33
C LEU A 58 -25.99 16.84 20.43
N ARG A 59 -25.96 17.66 19.40
CA ARG A 59 -26.76 18.92 19.35
C ARG A 59 -28.13 18.71 18.71
N PHE A 60 -28.48 17.51 18.28
CA PHE A 60 -29.71 17.18 17.56
C PHE A 60 -29.97 18.12 16.37
N LYS A 61 -28.94 18.40 15.55
CA LYS A 61 -28.98 19.30 14.40
C LYS A 61 -28.88 18.58 13.09
N TRP A 62 -29.62 19.03 12.07
CA TRP A 62 -29.67 18.44 10.74
C TRP A 62 -28.33 18.27 10.02
N PRO A 63 -27.25 19.07 10.25
CA PRO A 63 -25.97 18.87 9.59
C PRO A 63 -25.32 17.50 9.86
N PHE A 64 -25.80 16.79 10.90
CA PHE A 64 -25.45 15.40 11.13
C PHE A 64 -25.60 14.52 9.87
N PHE A 65 -26.62 14.75 9.04
CA PHE A 65 -26.88 13.96 7.83
C PHE A 65 -25.89 14.22 6.70
N LEU A 66 -25.17 15.35 6.69
CA LEU A 66 -24.21 15.68 5.63
C LEU A 66 -23.10 14.63 5.50
N PHE A 67 -22.62 14.10 6.63
CA PHE A 67 -21.61 13.04 6.63
C PHE A 67 -22.11 11.79 5.89
N PHE A 68 -23.33 11.36 6.12
CA PHE A 68 -23.88 10.16 5.48
C PHE A 68 -24.07 10.34 3.98
N ILE A 69 -24.36 11.56 3.51
CA ILE A 69 -24.41 11.87 2.09
C ILE A 69 -23.01 11.73 1.49
N VAL A 70 -22.01 12.34 2.12
CA VAL A 70 -20.60 12.25 1.68
C VAL A 70 -20.09 10.81 1.75
N PHE A 71 -20.44 10.08 2.81
CA PHE A 71 -20.10 8.65 2.96
C PHE A 71 -20.69 7.81 1.82
N ALA A 72 -21.96 8.01 1.48
CA ALA A 72 -22.60 7.27 0.40
C ALA A 72 -21.96 7.57 -0.97
N ILE A 73 -21.62 8.84 -1.25
CA ILE A 73 -20.94 9.24 -2.50
C ILE A 73 -19.52 8.66 -2.58
N SER A 74 -18.82 8.52 -1.44
CA SER A 74 -17.44 8.05 -1.37
C SER A 74 -17.31 6.61 -0.86
N PHE A 75 -18.37 5.82 -0.89
CA PHE A 75 -18.43 4.49 -0.28
C PHE A 75 -17.30 3.55 -0.73
N GLU A 76 -16.99 3.51 -2.02
CA GLU A 76 -15.90 2.69 -2.56
C GLU A 76 -14.53 3.11 -1.98
N SER A 77 -14.31 4.41 -1.80
CA SER A 77 -13.06 4.91 -1.19
C SER A 77 -12.95 4.52 0.28
N TRP A 78 -14.08 4.42 1.00
CA TRP A 78 -14.09 3.95 2.38
C TRP A 78 -13.68 2.48 2.49
N GLN A 79 -13.99 1.64 1.50
CA GLN A 79 -13.53 0.25 1.45
C GLN A 79 -12.01 0.14 1.35
N SER A 80 -11.35 1.11 0.70
CA SER A 80 -9.89 1.17 0.66
C SER A 80 -9.25 1.69 1.95
N LEU A 81 -10.03 2.37 2.82
CA LEU A 81 -9.58 2.87 4.11
C LEU A 81 -9.76 1.82 5.22
N TYR A 82 -10.90 1.15 5.24
CA TYR A 82 -11.27 0.22 6.30
C TYR A 82 -12.11 -0.94 5.77
N GLN A 83 -11.73 -2.15 6.17
CA GLN A 83 -12.49 -3.37 5.86
C GLN A 83 -13.03 -4.02 7.13
N PHE A 84 -14.31 -4.38 7.10
CA PHE A 84 -14.87 -5.25 8.12
C PHE A 84 -14.38 -6.68 7.90
N LYS A 85 -13.96 -7.35 8.97
CA LYS A 85 -13.45 -8.72 8.90
C LYS A 85 -14.44 -9.60 8.14
N SER A 86 -14.00 -10.18 7.02
CA SER A 86 -14.75 -11.20 6.33
C SER A 86 -14.24 -12.58 6.74
N ASN A 87 -15.13 -13.57 6.86
CA ASN A 87 -14.70 -14.94 7.09
C ASN A 87 -13.90 -15.43 5.88
N GLY A 88 -12.66 -15.85 6.11
CA GLY A 88 -11.83 -16.49 5.09
C GLY A 88 -12.51 -17.77 4.59
N ILE A 89 -12.35 -18.08 3.32
CA ILE A 89 -12.88 -19.31 2.75
C ILE A 89 -11.89 -20.42 3.03
N THR A 90 -12.26 -21.38 3.87
CA THR A 90 -11.47 -22.59 4.15
C THR A 90 -11.57 -23.57 2.97
N THR A 91 -10.73 -23.40 1.97
CA THR A 91 -10.53 -24.41 0.94
C THR A 91 -9.07 -24.85 0.95
N SER A 92 -8.80 -26.11 0.65
CA SER A 92 -7.43 -26.65 0.55
C SER A 92 -6.74 -26.27 -0.77
N LYS A 93 -7.49 -25.72 -1.74
CA LYS A 93 -6.96 -25.37 -3.07
C LYS A 93 -6.66 -23.87 -3.10
N GLY A 94 -5.44 -23.51 -3.47
CA GLY A 94 -5.01 -22.12 -3.63
C GLY A 94 -3.52 -21.95 -3.38
N ILE A 95 -2.97 -20.85 -3.87
CA ILE A 95 -1.58 -20.42 -3.66
C ILE A 95 -1.57 -19.25 -2.67
N THR A 96 -0.64 -19.28 -1.70
CA THR A 96 -0.47 -18.19 -0.74
C THR A 96 0.77 -17.38 -1.09
N LEU A 97 0.58 -16.09 -1.36
CA LEU A 97 1.67 -15.15 -1.61
C LEU A 97 1.83 -14.20 -0.42
N MET A 98 3.08 -13.83 -0.14
CA MET A 98 3.44 -12.80 0.84
C MET A 98 4.25 -11.70 0.17
N SER A 99 3.97 -10.44 0.48
CA SER A 99 4.78 -9.27 0.13
C SER A 99 5.35 -8.64 1.39
N TYR A 100 6.65 -8.36 1.40
CA TYR A 100 7.30 -7.82 2.58
C TYR A 100 8.51 -6.94 2.22
N ASN A 101 8.43 -5.64 2.50
CA ASN A 101 9.60 -4.78 2.52
C ASN A 101 10.36 -5.02 3.84
N ILE A 102 11.55 -5.61 3.74
CA ILE A 102 12.34 -6.06 4.89
C ILE A 102 13.42 -5.08 5.32
N ARG A 103 13.48 -3.90 4.72
CA ARG A 103 14.44 -2.84 5.05
C ARG A 103 15.86 -3.38 5.27
N SER A 104 16.35 -4.15 4.28
CA SER A 104 17.69 -4.73 4.25
C SER A 104 18.06 -5.58 5.48
N PHE A 105 17.09 -6.28 6.10
CA PHE A 105 17.29 -7.11 7.30
C PHE A 105 17.93 -6.33 8.46
N ASN A 106 17.46 -5.10 8.70
CA ASN A 106 18.00 -4.23 9.75
C ASN A 106 19.52 -3.94 9.65
N ARG A 107 20.07 -3.96 8.43
CA ARG A 107 21.51 -3.78 8.16
C ARG A 107 22.10 -2.52 8.80
N TYR A 108 21.31 -1.50 9.01
CA TYR A 108 21.73 -0.20 9.56
C TYR A 108 21.26 0.02 11.00
N ASP A 109 20.95 -1.06 11.71
CA ASP A 109 20.58 -1.07 13.13
C ASP A 109 19.42 -0.08 13.47
N TRP A 110 18.38 -0.08 12.63
CA TRP A 110 17.18 0.74 12.85
C TRP A 110 16.37 0.29 14.07
N LEU A 111 16.37 -1.02 14.31
CA LEU A 111 15.71 -1.67 15.44
C LEU A 111 16.77 -2.22 16.38
N ASP A 112 16.58 -2.01 17.66
CA ASP A 112 17.41 -2.60 18.72
C ASP A 112 16.92 -4.04 19.01
N ILE A 113 17.00 -4.88 17.98
CA ILE A 113 16.59 -6.29 18.02
C ILE A 113 17.71 -7.13 17.39
N ASN A 114 18.19 -8.12 18.12
CA ASN A 114 19.19 -9.04 17.62
C ASN A 114 18.60 -10.05 16.63
N ASP A 115 19.41 -10.46 15.65
CA ASP A 115 19.08 -11.51 14.68
C ASP A 115 17.76 -11.31 13.92
N ILE A 116 17.49 -10.11 13.46
CA ILE A 116 16.34 -9.82 12.57
C ILE A 116 16.25 -10.80 11.39
N PRO A 117 17.35 -11.16 10.68
CA PRO A 117 17.28 -12.16 9.61
C PRO A 117 16.71 -13.51 10.06
N GLY A 118 17.18 -14.06 11.18
CA GLY A 118 16.69 -15.33 11.71
C GLY A 118 15.24 -15.24 12.18
N LEU A 119 14.84 -14.13 12.80
CA LEU A 119 13.45 -13.89 13.22
C LEU A 119 12.52 -13.82 12.00
N ILE A 120 12.92 -13.16 10.90
CA ILE A 120 12.14 -13.12 9.65
C ILE A 120 12.02 -14.52 9.04
N ASP A 121 13.10 -15.31 8.97
CA ASP A 121 13.06 -16.68 8.46
C ASP A 121 12.10 -17.56 9.29
N ASN A 122 12.20 -17.49 10.62
CA ASN A 122 11.31 -18.21 11.53
C ASN A 122 9.84 -17.81 11.33
N TYR A 123 9.59 -16.50 11.14
CA TYR A 123 8.25 -16.01 10.89
C TYR A 123 7.68 -16.52 9.57
N ILE A 124 8.47 -16.46 8.49
CA ILE A 124 8.09 -16.98 7.18
C ILE A 124 7.83 -18.49 7.24
N ARG A 125 8.66 -19.26 7.97
CA ARG A 125 8.40 -20.68 8.21
C ARG A 125 7.09 -20.94 8.96
N LYS A 126 6.75 -20.11 9.95
CA LYS A 126 5.49 -20.22 10.70
C LYS A 126 4.27 -19.94 9.83
N VAL A 127 4.30 -18.87 9.02
CA VAL A 127 3.20 -18.51 8.09
C VAL A 127 3.15 -19.46 6.92
N ASN A 128 4.32 -19.96 6.46
CA ASN A 128 4.53 -20.95 5.41
C ASN A 128 3.88 -20.59 4.06
N PRO A 129 4.01 -19.32 3.57
CA PRO A 129 3.50 -18.96 2.26
C PRO A 129 4.16 -19.80 1.15
N ASP A 130 3.54 -19.84 -0.02
CA ASP A 130 4.09 -20.58 -1.16
C ASP A 130 5.09 -19.75 -1.96
N VAL A 131 4.89 -18.44 -2.00
CA VAL A 131 5.76 -17.47 -2.66
C VAL A 131 5.92 -16.25 -1.77
N VAL A 132 7.14 -15.72 -1.66
CA VAL A 132 7.41 -14.46 -0.94
C VAL A 132 8.12 -13.49 -1.87
N CYS A 133 7.56 -12.29 -1.99
CA CYS A 133 8.14 -11.14 -2.67
C CYS A 133 8.74 -10.19 -1.63
N PHE A 134 10.05 -9.98 -1.70
CA PHE A 134 10.76 -9.05 -0.83
C PHE A 134 11.13 -7.77 -1.56
N GLN A 135 10.93 -6.63 -0.92
CA GLN A 135 11.50 -5.35 -1.29
C GLN A 135 12.64 -5.00 -0.32
N GLU A 136 13.55 -4.16 -0.77
CA GLU A 136 14.78 -3.79 -0.06
C GLU A 136 15.61 -4.99 0.45
N TYR A 137 15.59 -6.08 -0.29
CA TYR A 137 16.32 -7.30 0.03
C TYR A 137 17.83 -7.11 -0.18
N THR A 138 18.65 -7.68 0.71
CA THR A 138 20.08 -7.79 0.52
C THR A 138 20.55 -9.24 0.66
N LEU A 139 21.55 -9.64 -0.13
CA LEU A 139 22.18 -10.95 0.03
C LEU A 139 23.09 -11.01 1.28
N GLU A 140 23.52 -9.86 1.78
CA GLU A 140 24.32 -9.79 3.00
C GLU A 140 23.41 -10.14 4.20
N ASN A 141 23.82 -11.11 4.99
CA ASN A 141 23.11 -11.64 6.15
C ASN A 141 21.71 -12.26 5.84
N ALA A 142 21.40 -12.49 4.56
CA ALA A 142 20.13 -13.12 4.20
C ALA A 142 20.08 -14.56 4.73
N PRO A 143 18.96 -14.99 5.35
CA PRO A 143 18.77 -16.38 5.74
C PRO A 143 18.68 -17.30 4.51
N LEU A 144 18.93 -18.58 4.73
CA LEU A 144 18.92 -19.56 3.64
C LEU A 144 17.53 -19.85 3.09
N PHE A 145 16.44 -19.55 3.83
CA PHE A 145 15.07 -19.89 3.44
C PHE A 145 14.96 -21.32 2.86
N GLN A 146 15.32 -22.32 3.65
CA GLN A 146 15.52 -23.72 3.20
C GLN A 146 14.29 -24.33 2.52
N ASN A 147 13.07 -23.92 2.94
CA ASN A 147 11.83 -24.43 2.39
C ASN A 147 11.49 -23.89 0.98
N TYR A 148 12.32 -22.99 0.45
CA TYR A 148 12.10 -22.34 -0.85
C TYR A 148 13.23 -22.68 -1.82
N PRO A 149 13.09 -23.74 -2.64
CA PRO A 149 14.16 -24.16 -3.56
C PRO A 149 14.40 -23.16 -4.70
N TYR A 150 13.40 -22.36 -5.07
CA TYR A 150 13.52 -21.41 -6.17
C TYR A 150 13.66 -20.00 -5.61
N LYS A 151 14.77 -19.32 -5.99
CA LYS A 151 15.09 -17.98 -5.48
C LYS A 151 15.66 -17.13 -6.60
N ILE A 152 15.18 -15.87 -6.67
CA ILE A 152 15.67 -14.90 -7.63
C ILE A 152 15.95 -13.61 -6.90
N PHE A 153 17.13 -13.02 -7.14
CA PHE A 153 17.50 -11.69 -6.67
C PHE A 153 17.80 -10.78 -7.87
N ARG A 154 17.33 -9.54 -7.81
CA ARG A 154 17.64 -8.49 -8.80
C ARG A 154 17.98 -7.20 -8.08
N PRO A 155 19.24 -6.74 -8.15
CA PRO A 155 19.63 -5.48 -7.52
C PRO A 155 18.97 -4.28 -8.21
N TYR A 156 18.69 -3.24 -7.45
CA TYR A 156 18.13 -1.99 -7.98
C TYR A 156 19.08 -1.37 -9.03
N VAL A 157 20.35 -1.30 -8.71
CA VAL A 157 21.39 -0.78 -9.62
C VAL A 157 22.42 -1.87 -9.98
N PRO A 158 23.09 -1.80 -11.12
CA PRO A 158 24.14 -2.75 -11.48
C PRO A 158 25.19 -2.84 -10.37
N LYS A 159 25.57 -4.08 -9.98
CA LYS A 159 26.49 -4.36 -8.87
C LYS A 159 26.02 -3.85 -7.49
N GLY A 160 24.77 -3.40 -7.36
CA GLY A 160 24.17 -3.01 -6.09
C GLY A 160 23.96 -4.21 -5.16
N LYS A 161 23.96 -3.95 -3.86
CA LYS A 161 23.78 -4.99 -2.82
C LYS A 161 22.32 -5.11 -2.38
N ILE A 162 21.49 -4.09 -2.63
CA ILE A 162 20.07 -4.02 -2.25
C ILE A 162 19.22 -4.09 -3.51
N GLY A 163 18.09 -4.79 -3.43
CA GLY A 163 17.20 -4.99 -4.56
C GLY A 163 15.90 -5.67 -4.18
N LEU A 164 15.39 -6.43 -5.12
CA LEU A 164 14.18 -7.23 -4.99
C LEU A 164 14.53 -8.71 -4.98
N SER A 165 13.80 -9.50 -4.20
CA SER A 165 13.93 -10.96 -4.22
C SER A 165 12.55 -11.61 -4.30
N ILE A 166 12.48 -12.77 -4.97
CA ILE A 166 11.35 -13.67 -4.92
C ILE A 166 11.89 -15.02 -4.49
N ILE A 167 11.29 -15.61 -3.45
CA ILE A 167 11.53 -17.00 -3.07
C ILE A 167 10.23 -17.78 -3.23
N SER A 168 10.32 -19.04 -3.69
CA SER A 168 9.13 -19.83 -4.06
C SER A 168 9.35 -21.32 -3.79
N LYS A 169 8.25 -22.00 -3.41
CA LYS A 169 8.16 -23.45 -3.40
C LYS A 169 7.95 -24.03 -4.82
N TYR A 170 7.47 -23.20 -5.75
CA TYR A 170 7.18 -23.55 -7.14
C TYR A 170 8.25 -23.01 -8.09
N PRO A 171 8.45 -23.65 -9.25
CA PRO A 171 9.43 -23.17 -10.23
C PRO A 171 9.17 -21.72 -10.64
N LEU A 172 10.26 -20.95 -10.72
CA LEU A 172 10.30 -19.57 -11.19
C LEU A 172 11.02 -19.52 -12.52
N VAL A 173 10.34 -19.08 -13.58
CA VAL A 173 10.92 -18.99 -14.93
C VAL A 173 10.75 -17.59 -15.52
N ASN A 174 11.41 -17.31 -16.64
CA ASN A 174 11.30 -16.04 -17.39
C ASN A 174 11.56 -14.78 -16.53
N ALA A 175 12.44 -14.88 -15.54
CA ALA A 175 12.73 -13.77 -14.64
C ALA A 175 13.44 -12.60 -15.34
N LYS A 176 12.82 -11.41 -15.30
CA LYS A 176 13.35 -10.18 -15.89
C LYS A 176 13.33 -9.05 -14.86
N LYS A 177 14.31 -8.16 -14.95
CA LYS A 177 14.31 -6.89 -14.22
C LYS A 177 13.42 -5.87 -14.93
N ILE A 178 12.69 -5.07 -14.17
CA ILE A 178 11.94 -3.90 -14.64
C ILE A 178 12.67 -2.67 -14.10
N SER A 179 13.13 -1.82 -15.00
CA SER A 179 13.85 -0.57 -14.64
C SER A 179 12.99 0.61 -15.03
N PHE A 180 12.83 1.57 -14.13
CA PHE A 180 12.15 2.83 -14.38
C PHE A 180 13.17 3.92 -14.73
N LYS A 181 12.82 4.78 -15.69
CA LYS A 181 13.76 5.78 -16.19
C LYS A 181 14.18 6.84 -15.17
N SER A 182 13.29 7.17 -14.26
CA SER A 182 13.43 8.31 -13.33
C SER A 182 13.79 7.93 -11.90
N SER A 183 14.13 6.64 -11.64
CA SER A 183 14.36 6.14 -10.28
C SER A 183 15.40 5.03 -10.24
N SER A 184 16.09 4.91 -9.12
CA SER A 184 16.90 3.73 -8.81
C SER A 184 16.05 2.55 -8.33
N ASN A 185 14.84 2.79 -7.82
CA ASN A 185 13.88 1.74 -7.50
C ASN A 185 13.35 1.11 -8.79
N GLY A 186 12.75 -0.06 -8.69
CA GLY A 186 12.30 -0.78 -9.87
C GLY A 186 11.43 -1.97 -9.53
N GLY A 187 11.34 -2.88 -10.48
CA GLY A 187 10.58 -4.10 -10.34
C GLY A 187 11.34 -5.31 -10.87
N MET A 188 10.74 -6.45 -10.66
CA MET A 188 11.08 -7.69 -11.34
C MET A 188 9.81 -8.44 -11.68
N GLN A 189 9.83 -9.16 -12.78
CA GLN A 189 8.81 -10.14 -13.13
C GLN A 189 9.39 -11.54 -13.12
N SER A 190 8.54 -12.52 -12.86
CA SER A 190 8.82 -13.94 -13.07
C SER A 190 7.51 -14.67 -13.33
N ASP A 191 7.56 -15.79 -14.03
CA ASP A 191 6.43 -16.68 -14.15
C ASP A 191 6.55 -17.75 -13.07
N VAL A 192 5.48 -17.95 -12.30
CA VAL A 192 5.34 -19.02 -11.30
C VAL A 192 4.58 -20.16 -11.95
N LEU A 193 5.19 -21.33 -12.00
CA LEU A 193 4.52 -22.54 -12.53
C LEU A 193 3.79 -23.24 -11.38
N PHE A 194 2.49 -22.98 -11.26
CA PHE A 194 1.64 -23.51 -10.20
C PHE A 194 0.69 -24.55 -10.77
N ASN A 195 0.91 -25.82 -10.43
CA ASN A 195 0.18 -26.97 -10.99
C ASN A 195 0.31 -26.99 -12.52
N GLN A 196 -0.79 -26.78 -13.25
CA GLN A 196 -0.84 -26.69 -14.72
C GLN A 196 -0.93 -25.24 -15.22
N ASP A 197 -0.99 -24.29 -14.31
CA ASP A 197 -1.16 -22.86 -14.61
C ASP A 197 0.17 -22.13 -14.59
N THR A 198 0.25 -21.07 -15.39
CA THR A 198 1.35 -20.12 -15.38
C THR A 198 0.83 -18.79 -14.90
N LEU A 199 1.39 -18.27 -13.78
CA LEU A 199 1.03 -17.01 -13.17
C LEU A 199 2.14 -16.00 -13.41
N ARG A 200 1.83 -14.85 -13.98
CA ARG A 200 2.77 -13.74 -14.08
C ARG A 200 2.85 -13.02 -12.73
N LEU A 201 4.00 -13.10 -12.08
CA LEU A 201 4.26 -12.44 -10.83
C LEU A 201 5.15 -11.21 -11.04
N TYR A 202 4.70 -10.08 -10.54
CA TYR A 202 5.47 -8.85 -10.45
C TYR A 202 5.78 -8.53 -8.99
N ASN A 203 7.05 -8.22 -8.72
CA ASN A 203 7.50 -7.66 -7.43
C ASN A 203 8.02 -6.26 -7.71
N LEU A 204 7.33 -5.22 -7.19
CA LEU A 204 7.60 -3.83 -7.52
C LEU A 204 7.95 -3.03 -6.25
N HIS A 205 8.82 -2.04 -6.41
CA HIS A 205 9.11 -1.04 -5.39
C HIS A 205 9.19 0.34 -6.07
N PHE A 206 8.20 1.18 -5.82
CA PHE A 206 8.10 2.51 -6.38
C PHE A 206 8.91 3.54 -5.59
N GLU A 207 9.09 4.75 -6.14
CA GLU A 207 9.87 5.81 -5.52
C GLU A 207 9.35 6.15 -4.12
N SER A 208 10.26 6.28 -3.15
CA SER A 208 9.94 6.55 -1.75
C SER A 208 9.88 8.04 -1.45
N LEU A 209 8.94 8.45 -0.63
CA LEU A 209 8.84 9.81 -0.10
C LEU A 209 10.05 10.18 0.79
N ARG A 210 10.73 9.18 1.37
CA ARG A 210 11.88 9.37 2.28
C ARG A 210 11.59 10.43 3.34
N ILE A 211 10.43 10.30 4.01
CA ILE A 211 10.01 11.18 5.10
C ILE A 211 10.61 10.61 6.39
N ASN A 212 11.51 11.34 7.02
CA ASN A 212 12.03 10.96 8.32
C ASN A 212 11.15 11.54 9.43
N SER A 213 10.99 10.79 10.53
CA SER A 213 10.27 11.25 11.74
C SER A 213 10.84 12.53 12.36
N LYS A 214 12.09 12.90 12.01
CA LYS A 214 12.77 14.13 12.41
C LYS A 214 12.42 15.33 11.52
N ASP A 215 11.72 15.12 10.42
CA ASP A 215 11.27 16.17 9.52
C ASP A 215 10.07 16.88 10.17
N THR A 216 10.37 17.86 11.06
CA THR A 216 9.35 18.65 11.76
C THR A 216 8.60 19.55 10.77
N LEU A 217 7.32 19.29 10.60
CA LEU A 217 6.39 19.98 9.69
C LEU A 217 6.14 21.48 10.05
N LEU A 218 6.82 22.03 11.06
CA LEU A 218 6.42 23.30 11.74
C LEU A 218 7.21 24.55 11.35
N SER A 219 8.23 24.47 10.47
CA SER A 219 8.93 25.68 10.00
C SER A 219 8.51 26.11 8.59
N SER A 220 8.28 27.40 8.35
CA SER A 220 7.75 27.94 7.08
C SER A 220 8.63 27.64 5.85
N ASN A 221 9.96 27.71 6.00
CA ASN A 221 10.91 27.37 4.92
C ASN A 221 10.98 25.86 4.63
N TYR A 222 10.58 25.03 5.59
CA TYR A 222 10.54 23.58 5.47
C TYR A 222 9.29 23.14 4.71
N SER A 223 8.17 23.84 4.87
CA SER A 223 6.90 23.49 4.27
C SER A 223 6.93 23.57 2.74
N GLU A 224 7.62 24.53 2.14
CA GLU A 224 7.68 24.69 0.67
C GLU A 224 8.59 23.63 0.04
N LYS A 225 9.78 23.38 0.60
CA LYS A 225 10.68 22.32 0.18
C LYS A 225 10.02 20.94 0.33
N PHE A 226 9.30 20.72 1.40
CA PHE A 226 8.58 19.49 1.67
C PHE A 226 7.44 19.25 0.64
N ARG A 227 6.64 20.27 0.35
CA ARG A 227 5.59 20.20 -0.68
C ARG A 227 6.18 19.93 -2.06
N SER A 228 7.27 20.60 -2.43
CA SER A 228 7.97 20.37 -3.70
C SER A 228 8.51 18.95 -3.79
N LYS A 229 9.12 18.43 -2.71
CA LYS A 229 9.60 17.04 -2.63
C LYS A 229 8.47 16.04 -2.85
N ILE A 230 7.35 16.17 -2.12
CA ILE A 230 6.20 15.27 -2.27
C ILE A 230 5.66 15.33 -3.70
N LYS A 231 5.47 16.54 -4.25
CA LYS A 231 4.97 16.70 -5.61
C LYS A 231 5.88 16.00 -6.61
N ASN A 232 7.19 16.19 -6.49
CA ASN A 232 8.17 15.55 -7.39
C ASN A 232 8.12 14.02 -7.28
N VAL A 233 8.05 13.46 -6.07
CA VAL A 233 7.96 12.00 -5.87
C VAL A 233 6.67 11.45 -6.46
N PHE A 234 5.54 12.14 -6.30
CA PHE A 234 4.26 11.70 -6.87
C PHE A 234 4.28 11.70 -8.39
N GLU A 235 4.92 12.69 -9.03
CA GLU A 235 5.11 12.71 -10.48
C GLU A 235 6.01 11.55 -10.95
N ILE A 236 7.08 11.24 -10.20
CA ILE A 236 7.94 10.08 -10.49
C ILE A 236 7.13 8.78 -10.36
N GLN A 237 6.37 8.60 -9.28
CA GLN A 237 5.53 7.40 -9.07
C GLN A 237 4.48 7.25 -10.18
N LYS A 238 3.84 8.34 -10.59
CA LYS A 238 2.89 8.36 -11.71
C LYS A 238 3.54 7.88 -13.00
N GLN A 239 4.73 8.38 -13.31
CA GLN A 239 5.50 7.97 -14.50
C GLN A 239 5.89 6.48 -14.40
N GLN A 240 6.34 6.01 -13.23
CA GLN A 240 6.68 4.61 -13.00
C GLN A 240 5.47 3.68 -13.22
N VAL A 241 4.30 4.06 -12.69
CA VAL A 241 3.05 3.29 -12.89
C VAL A 241 2.65 3.26 -14.35
N PHE A 242 2.78 4.37 -15.07
CA PHE A 242 2.52 4.42 -16.50
C PHE A 242 3.45 3.48 -17.29
N GLU A 243 4.76 3.53 -17.02
CA GLU A 243 5.75 2.65 -17.66
C GLU A 243 5.46 1.17 -17.35
N PHE A 244 5.08 0.86 -16.10
CA PHE A 244 4.71 -0.48 -15.70
C PHE A 244 3.44 -0.98 -16.40
N ASN A 245 2.39 -0.16 -16.46
CA ASN A 245 1.14 -0.54 -17.14
C ASN A 245 1.36 -0.84 -18.61
N LEU A 246 2.14 -0.03 -19.34
CA LEU A 246 2.51 -0.31 -20.74
C LEU A 246 3.22 -1.66 -20.91
N LEU A 247 4.05 -2.06 -19.94
CA LEU A 247 4.72 -3.35 -19.94
C LEU A 247 3.73 -4.49 -19.65
N SER A 248 2.87 -4.31 -18.66
CA SER A 248 1.92 -5.32 -18.21
C SER A 248 0.78 -5.55 -19.21
N ASP A 249 0.35 -4.54 -19.96
CA ASP A 249 -0.72 -4.65 -20.97
C ASP A 249 -0.43 -5.70 -22.07
N SER A 250 0.84 -6.06 -22.28
CA SER A 250 1.25 -7.13 -23.20
C SER A 250 1.19 -8.54 -22.61
N ASN A 251 0.91 -8.65 -21.30
CA ASN A 251 0.85 -9.92 -20.59
C ASN A 251 -0.41 -10.71 -20.95
N LYS A 252 -0.24 -12.03 -21.11
CA LYS A 252 -1.32 -12.97 -21.47
C LYS A 252 -1.69 -13.95 -20.35
N PHE A 253 -0.96 -13.93 -19.26
CA PHE A 253 -1.19 -14.80 -18.12
C PHE A 253 -1.95 -14.06 -17.02
N PRO A 254 -2.70 -14.77 -16.17
CA PRO A 254 -3.19 -14.22 -14.93
C PRO A 254 -2.04 -13.57 -14.16
N GLU A 255 -2.22 -12.31 -13.72
CA GLU A 255 -1.15 -11.57 -13.08
C GLU A 255 -1.39 -11.34 -11.58
N ILE A 256 -0.29 -11.35 -10.85
CA ILE A 256 -0.24 -11.00 -9.43
C ILE A 256 0.85 -9.96 -9.26
N ILE A 257 0.54 -8.85 -8.60
CA ILE A 257 1.48 -7.77 -8.32
C ILE A 257 1.63 -7.64 -6.81
N CYS A 258 2.81 -7.95 -6.30
CA CYS A 258 3.23 -7.61 -4.94
C CYS A 258 4.02 -6.31 -5.01
N THR A 259 3.64 -5.30 -4.25
CA THR A 259 4.28 -3.99 -4.36
C THR A 259 4.35 -3.23 -3.06
N ASP A 260 5.49 -2.57 -2.84
CA ASP A 260 5.58 -1.36 -2.04
C ASP A 260 5.39 -0.17 -2.99
N LEU A 261 4.20 0.44 -2.92
CA LEU A 261 3.84 1.60 -3.75
C LEU A 261 4.40 2.91 -3.18
N ASN A 262 4.80 2.90 -1.89
CA ASN A 262 5.21 4.11 -1.17
C ASN A 262 4.16 5.24 -1.20
N ASN A 263 2.90 4.88 -1.42
CA ASN A 263 1.76 5.82 -1.46
C ASN A 263 0.47 5.13 -1.04
N ASN A 264 -0.50 5.90 -0.58
CA ASN A 264 -1.75 5.36 -0.08
C ASN A 264 -2.79 5.10 -1.18
N ALA A 265 -3.90 4.44 -0.82
CA ALA A 265 -4.96 4.02 -1.73
C ALA A 265 -5.78 5.19 -2.34
N PHE A 266 -5.53 6.44 -1.94
CA PHE A 266 -6.22 7.63 -2.47
C PHE A 266 -5.35 8.37 -3.49
N SER A 267 -4.11 7.91 -3.72
CA SER A 267 -3.19 8.52 -4.67
C SER A 267 -3.56 8.18 -6.12
N GLU A 268 -3.18 9.06 -7.04
CA GLU A 268 -3.30 8.81 -8.48
C GLU A 268 -2.52 7.55 -8.90
N SER A 269 -1.35 7.32 -8.32
CA SER A 269 -0.52 6.14 -8.58
C SER A 269 -1.24 4.85 -8.23
N TYR A 270 -1.91 4.80 -7.07
CA TYR A 270 -2.74 3.65 -6.70
C TYR A 270 -3.90 3.44 -7.68
N LYS A 271 -4.65 4.50 -8.02
CA LYS A 271 -5.79 4.39 -8.94
C LYS A 271 -5.39 3.90 -10.32
N ASN A 272 -4.28 4.40 -10.85
CA ASN A 272 -3.76 3.99 -12.15
C ASN A 272 -3.20 2.56 -12.12
N LEU A 273 -2.59 2.13 -11.00
CA LEU A 273 -2.07 0.77 -10.84
C LEU A 273 -3.20 -0.24 -10.62
N SER A 274 -4.24 0.12 -9.88
CA SER A 274 -5.39 -0.75 -9.60
C SER A 274 -6.41 -0.83 -10.75
N LYS A 275 -6.26 0.00 -11.79
CA LYS A 275 -7.16 -0.04 -12.96
C LYS A 275 -7.12 -1.42 -13.61
N ASN A 276 -8.29 -2.03 -13.80
CA ASN A 276 -8.46 -3.40 -14.31
C ASN A 276 -7.85 -4.51 -13.41
N ARG A 277 -7.55 -4.21 -12.15
CA ARG A 277 -7.02 -5.15 -11.16
C ARG A 277 -7.83 -5.09 -9.87
N ILE A 278 -7.80 -6.15 -9.13
CA ILE A 278 -8.45 -6.27 -7.81
C ILE A 278 -7.38 -6.08 -6.73
N ASP A 279 -7.60 -5.14 -5.81
CA ASP A 279 -6.82 -5.06 -4.57
C ASP A 279 -7.31 -6.16 -3.62
N ALA A 280 -6.42 -7.09 -3.26
CA ALA A 280 -6.77 -8.23 -2.41
C ALA A 280 -7.27 -7.80 -1.02
N PHE A 281 -6.76 -6.69 -0.47
CA PHE A 281 -7.26 -6.12 0.79
C PHE A 281 -8.72 -5.70 0.68
N ASN A 282 -9.12 -5.05 -0.40
CA ASN A 282 -10.50 -4.59 -0.58
C ASN A 282 -11.50 -5.75 -0.66
N GLN A 283 -11.04 -6.97 -0.99
CA GLN A 283 -11.86 -8.17 -1.06
C GLN A 283 -11.95 -8.93 0.27
N LYS A 284 -10.84 -9.06 0.99
CA LYS A 284 -10.74 -9.96 2.15
C LYS A 284 -9.93 -9.39 3.32
N GLY A 285 -9.53 -8.12 3.27
CA GLY A 285 -8.83 -7.47 4.36
C GLY A 285 -9.65 -7.29 5.62
N SER A 286 -9.02 -6.78 6.66
CA SER A 286 -9.70 -6.37 7.90
C SER A 286 -9.00 -5.17 8.53
N GLY A 287 -9.79 -4.31 9.19
CA GLY A 287 -9.30 -3.10 9.83
C GLY A 287 -8.80 -2.07 8.81
N PHE A 288 -7.81 -1.28 9.18
CA PHE A 288 -7.18 -0.27 8.32
C PHE A 288 -6.12 -0.85 7.37
N GLY A 289 -5.71 -2.10 7.55
CA GLY A 289 -4.69 -2.74 6.73
C GLY A 289 -3.34 -2.02 6.75
N SER A 290 -3.04 -1.27 7.80
CA SER A 290 -1.81 -0.48 7.90
C SER A 290 -0.57 -1.35 7.76
N THR A 291 0.26 -1.02 6.78
CA THR A 291 1.51 -1.73 6.49
C THR A 291 2.75 -0.93 6.87
N TYR A 292 2.61 0.38 7.09
CA TYR A 292 3.72 1.26 7.43
C TYR A 292 3.42 2.11 8.66
N GLN A 293 4.37 2.18 9.58
CA GLN A 293 4.28 2.98 10.80
C GLN A 293 4.63 4.44 10.51
N PHE A 294 3.65 5.21 10.09
CA PHE A 294 3.83 6.65 9.95
C PHE A 294 3.59 7.34 11.31
N PRO A 295 4.36 8.39 11.68
CA PRO A 295 4.32 8.97 13.03
C PRO A 295 2.95 9.50 13.47
N PHE A 296 2.05 9.84 12.54
CA PHE A 296 0.79 10.53 12.85
C PHE A 296 -0.46 9.68 12.64
N PHE A 297 -0.40 8.69 11.77
CA PHE A 297 -1.54 7.81 11.46
C PHE A 297 -1.08 6.57 10.67
N PRO A 298 -1.82 5.47 10.78
CA PRO A 298 -1.48 4.25 10.05
C PRO A 298 -1.65 4.45 8.54
N LEU A 299 -0.64 4.03 7.76
CA LEU A 299 -0.68 4.05 6.31
C LEU A 299 -0.64 2.65 5.74
N ARG A 300 -1.44 2.39 4.72
CA ARG A 300 -1.34 1.24 3.86
C ARG A 300 -0.64 1.67 2.57
N ILE A 301 0.58 1.19 2.35
CA ILE A 301 1.42 1.53 1.19
C ILE A 301 1.93 0.29 0.45
N ASP A 302 1.73 -0.90 1.04
CA ASP A 302 2.01 -2.18 0.42
C ASP A 302 0.72 -2.84 -0.05
N TYR A 303 0.75 -3.45 -1.24
CA TYR A 303 -0.43 -3.99 -1.89
C TYR A 303 -0.14 -5.32 -2.57
N ILE A 304 -1.20 -6.15 -2.68
CA ILE A 304 -1.27 -7.30 -3.57
C ILE A 304 -2.45 -7.06 -4.52
N PHE A 305 -2.14 -6.78 -5.79
CA PHE A 305 -3.15 -6.69 -6.85
C PHE A 305 -3.18 -7.96 -7.65
N ILE A 306 -4.33 -8.33 -8.14
CA ILE A 306 -4.55 -9.54 -8.95
C ILE A 306 -5.41 -9.23 -10.17
N SER A 307 -5.27 -10.04 -11.22
CA SER A 307 -6.20 -10.04 -12.35
C SER A 307 -7.60 -10.44 -11.93
N PRO A 308 -8.66 -9.95 -12.61
CA PRO A 308 -10.06 -10.22 -12.24
C PRO A 308 -10.46 -11.70 -12.23
N GLU A 309 -9.80 -12.55 -13.00
CA GLU A 309 -10.02 -14.01 -13.06
C GLU A 309 -9.52 -14.75 -11.83
N ILE A 310 -8.63 -14.14 -11.03
CA ILE A 310 -8.12 -14.71 -9.78
C ILE A 310 -9.04 -14.34 -8.63
N ARG A 311 -9.39 -15.32 -7.79
CA ARG A 311 -10.24 -15.09 -6.63
C ARG A 311 -9.42 -14.96 -5.34
N VAL A 312 -9.68 -13.92 -4.54
CA VAL A 312 -9.11 -13.80 -3.19
C VAL A 312 -9.90 -14.68 -2.23
N LEU A 313 -9.22 -15.63 -1.59
CA LEU A 313 -9.79 -16.50 -0.55
C LEU A 313 -9.62 -15.92 0.85
N ASP A 314 -8.45 -15.29 1.08
CA ASP A 314 -8.09 -14.70 2.36
C ASP A 314 -7.04 -13.61 2.17
N PHE A 315 -6.98 -12.64 3.09
CA PHE A 315 -5.96 -11.61 3.14
C PHE A 315 -5.61 -11.27 4.59
N VAL A 316 -4.30 -11.19 4.88
CA VAL A 316 -3.80 -10.89 6.21
C VAL A 316 -2.76 -9.78 6.14
N THR A 317 -2.95 -8.72 6.94
CA THR A 317 -1.87 -7.81 7.34
C THR A 317 -1.27 -8.35 8.62
N HIS A 318 0.00 -8.74 8.59
CA HIS A 318 0.64 -9.42 9.70
C HIS A 318 1.15 -8.41 10.72
N ASP A 319 0.82 -8.61 11.99
CA ASP A 319 1.23 -7.70 13.07
C ASP A 319 2.57 -8.14 13.67
N ILE A 320 3.66 -7.83 12.95
CA ILE A 320 5.05 -8.03 13.41
C ILE A 320 5.87 -6.76 13.17
N GLU A 321 6.88 -6.54 14.02
CA GLU A 321 7.72 -5.34 14.02
C GLU A 321 9.20 -5.71 13.79
N LEU A 322 9.49 -6.40 12.68
CA LEU A 322 10.85 -6.77 12.25
C LEU A 322 11.37 -5.92 11.08
N SER A 323 10.57 -4.95 10.66
CA SER A 323 10.84 -3.90 9.68
C SER A 323 9.97 -2.70 10.02
N ASP A 324 10.16 -1.55 9.38
CA ASP A 324 9.22 -0.43 9.39
C ASP A 324 7.96 -0.70 8.55
N HIS A 325 7.97 -1.77 7.76
CA HIS A 325 6.79 -2.30 7.07
C HIS A 325 6.30 -3.58 7.75
N LYS A 326 4.98 -3.80 7.69
CA LYS A 326 4.34 -5.06 8.07
C LYS A 326 4.13 -5.93 6.83
N PRO A 327 4.43 -7.24 6.89
CA PRO A 327 4.13 -8.13 5.78
C PRO A 327 2.62 -8.21 5.52
N ILE A 328 2.27 -8.41 4.26
CA ILE A 328 0.91 -8.74 3.84
C ILE A 328 0.91 -10.08 3.11
N SER A 329 -0.13 -10.86 3.27
CA SER A 329 -0.30 -12.09 2.50
C SER A 329 -1.71 -12.23 1.96
N ALA A 330 -1.82 -12.86 0.80
CA ALA A 330 -3.08 -13.21 0.18
C ALA A 330 -3.09 -14.69 -0.21
N ARG A 331 -4.18 -15.39 0.10
CA ARG A 331 -4.44 -16.72 -0.43
C ARG A 331 -5.38 -16.61 -1.62
N LEU A 332 -4.95 -17.14 -2.74
CA LEU A 332 -5.56 -16.94 -4.04
C LEU A 332 -5.97 -18.28 -4.66
N GLN A 333 -7.10 -18.29 -5.34
CA GLN A 333 -7.58 -19.37 -6.19
C GLN A 333 -7.49 -18.92 -7.64
N ILE A 334 -6.84 -19.75 -8.45
CA ILE A 334 -6.66 -19.55 -9.88
C ILE A 334 -7.82 -20.23 -10.61
#